data_2b596ea5d5cb5973ea4791e62bd4f387
#
_entry.id   2b596ea5d5cb5973ea4791e62bd4f387
#
_cell.length_a   1.000
_cell.length_b   1.000
_cell.length_c   1.000
_cell.angle_alpha   90.00
_cell.angle_beta   90.00
_cell.angle_gamma   90.00
#
_symmetry.space_group_name_H-M   'P 1'
#
loop_
_entity.id
_entity.type
_entity.pdbx_description
1 polymer ?
#
loop_
_entity_poly.entity_id
_entity_poly.type
_entity_poly.pdbx_seq_one_letter_code
_entity_poly.pdbx_strand_id
1 'polypeptide(L)'
;MNQNNIIQIGFLIFPGFPMACLTSMIEPLRAANEIAGKTAFGWTLVSEDGQRVQASANVWFDPDQDLKSCDGLDQLFLLSGPSSKFTNPTSSNGVLRKLSRHGVVMGAISGGVFPLARSGLLDGHTASVHWCYEAAFATEFPQLAATQNVIMLDRRRLTASGAAAAFDL
;
A
#
# COMPACT_ATOMS: atom_id res chain seq x y z
N MET A 1 30.93 11.34 -4.51
CA MET A 1 30.44 10.95 -3.18
C MET A 1 28.97 10.61 -3.36
N ASN A 2 28.64 9.31 -3.35
CA ASN A 2 27.25 8.89 -3.46
C ASN A 2 26.51 9.30 -2.19
N GLN A 3 25.65 10.30 -2.27
CA GLN A 3 24.63 10.48 -1.25
C GLN A 3 23.83 9.18 -1.20
N ASN A 4 23.88 8.48 -0.08
CA ASN A 4 23.03 7.32 0.16
C ASN A 4 21.58 7.80 0.12
N ASN A 5 20.92 7.62 -1.03
CA ASN A 5 19.52 7.97 -1.16
C ASN A 5 18.73 6.90 -0.40
N ILE A 6 18.16 7.24 0.75
CA ILE A 6 17.29 6.35 1.52
C ILE A 6 15.98 6.24 0.77
N ILE A 7 15.56 5.03 0.43
CA ILE A 7 14.26 4.79 -0.19
C ILE A 7 13.18 4.94 0.90
N GLN A 8 12.29 5.90 0.71
CA GLN A 8 11.21 6.20 1.65
C GLN A 8 9.91 5.50 1.25
N ILE A 9 9.38 4.67 2.13
CA ILE A 9 8.20 3.84 1.87
C ILE A 9 7.08 4.22 2.85
N GLY A 10 5.95 4.65 2.33
CA GLY A 10 4.74 4.88 3.10
C GLY A 10 3.85 3.65 3.16
N PHE A 11 3.25 3.39 4.31
CA PHE A 11 2.22 2.38 4.50
C PHE A 11 0.93 3.05 4.92
N LEU A 12 -0.01 3.19 3.99
CA LEU A 12 -1.33 3.75 4.26
C LEU A 12 -2.25 2.65 4.80
N ILE A 13 -2.51 2.71 6.09
CA ILE A 13 -3.31 1.72 6.81
C ILE A 13 -4.76 2.18 6.96
N PHE A 14 -5.68 1.25 6.70
CA PHE A 14 -7.12 1.45 6.85
C PHE A 14 -7.66 0.67 8.05
N PRO A 15 -8.75 1.11 8.68
CA PRO A 15 -9.40 0.33 9.72
C PRO A 15 -9.68 -1.11 9.28
N GLY A 16 -9.34 -2.07 10.13
CA GLY A 16 -9.49 -3.50 9.85
C GLY A 16 -8.44 -4.08 8.90
N PHE A 17 -7.35 -3.38 8.59
CA PHE A 17 -6.29 -3.93 7.74
C PHE A 17 -5.63 -5.17 8.38
N PRO A 18 -5.22 -6.17 7.59
CA PRO A 18 -4.49 -7.32 8.12
C PRO A 18 -3.08 -6.90 8.57
N MET A 19 -2.79 -6.93 9.89
CA MET A 19 -1.50 -6.48 10.43
C MET A 19 -0.31 -7.26 9.86
N ALA A 20 -0.50 -8.53 9.49
CA ALA A 20 0.53 -9.33 8.86
C ALA A 20 1.02 -8.73 7.54
N CYS A 21 0.16 -8.02 6.78
CA CYS A 21 0.59 -7.33 5.56
C CYS A 21 1.62 -6.24 5.85
N LEU A 22 1.46 -5.51 6.95
CA LEU A 22 2.40 -4.47 7.36
C LEU A 22 3.72 -5.06 7.85
N THR A 23 3.66 -6.03 8.76
CA THR A 23 4.85 -6.64 9.36
C THR A 23 5.67 -7.40 8.31
N SER A 24 5.02 -8.10 7.37
CA SER A 24 5.71 -8.78 6.27
C SER A 24 6.43 -7.82 5.31
N MET A 25 6.01 -6.57 5.22
CA MET A 25 6.70 -5.54 4.44
C MET A 25 7.86 -4.90 5.21
N ILE A 26 7.66 -4.59 6.49
CA ILE A 26 8.65 -3.86 7.30
C ILE A 26 9.83 -4.75 7.69
N GLU A 27 9.62 -5.99 8.09
CA GLU A 27 10.69 -6.85 8.60
C GLU A 27 11.81 -7.14 7.57
N PRO A 28 11.56 -7.40 6.28
CA PRO A 28 12.61 -7.50 5.29
C PRO A 28 13.42 -6.22 5.13
N LEU A 29 12.78 -5.05 5.17
CA LEU A 29 13.46 -3.76 5.05
C LEU A 29 14.35 -3.48 6.27
N ARG A 30 13.85 -3.80 7.47
CA ARG A 30 14.62 -3.71 8.71
C ARG A 30 15.86 -4.63 8.65
N ALA A 31 15.67 -5.88 8.25
CA ALA A 31 16.75 -6.84 8.11
C ALA A 31 17.78 -6.40 7.06
N ALA A 32 17.32 -5.85 5.93
CA ALA A 32 18.22 -5.32 4.89
C ALA A 32 19.08 -4.16 5.41
N ASN A 33 18.50 -3.23 6.19
CA ASN A 33 19.25 -2.16 6.84
C ASN A 33 20.31 -2.70 7.82
N GLU A 34 19.94 -3.69 8.63
CA GLU A 34 20.82 -4.33 9.61
C GLU A 34 22.00 -5.03 8.92
N ILE A 35 21.72 -5.86 7.91
CA ILE A 35 22.74 -6.57 7.13
C ILE A 35 23.66 -5.60 6.39
N ALA A 36 23.11 -4.54 5.83
CA ALA A 36 23.87 -3.51 5.12
C ALA A 36 24.71 -2.60 6.06
N GLY A 37 24.46 -2.64 7.38
CA GLY A 37 25.11 -1.77 8.35
C GLY A 37 24.81 -0.28 8.13
N LYS A 38 23.72 0.05 7.42
CA LYS A 38 23.30 1.43 7.12
C LYS A 38 21.81 1.50 6.85
N THR A 39 21.22 2.68 7.00
CA THR A 39 19.84 2.93 6.61
C THR A 39 19.74 3.07 5.09
N ALA A 40 19.29 2.03 4.39
CA ALA A 40 18.98 2.05 2.97
C ALA A 40 17.49 2.28 2.71
N PHE A 41 16.63 1.87 3.65
CA PHE A 41 15.18 2.00 3.60
C PHE A 41 14.68 2.73 4.84
N GLY A 42 13.82 3.71 4.64
CA GLY A 42 13.00 4.34 5.67
C GLY A 42 11.53 4.02 5.43
N TRP A 43 10.73 4.01 6.48
CA TRP A 43 9.30 3.82 6.35
C TRP A 43 8.52 4.71 7.29
N THR A 44 7.25 4.93 6.92
CA THR A 44 6.33 5.81 7.62
C THR A 44 4.94 5.19 7.59
N LEU A 45 4.29 5.11 8.73
CA LEU A 45 2.88 4.74 8.83
C LEU A 45 2.01 5.96 8.56
N VAL A 46 1.03 5.78 7.68
CA VAL A 46 0.10 6.84 7.28
C VAL A 46 -1.33 6.37 7.53
N SER A 47 -2.19 7.22 8.06
CA SER A 47 -3.63 7.02 8.02
C SER A 47 -4.32 8.17 7.29
N GLU A 48 -5.62 8.05 6.99
CA GLU A 48 -6.32 9.09 6.24
C GLU A 48 -6.26 10.47 6.94
N ASP A 49 -6.40 10.47 8.27
CA ASP A 49 -6.56 11.66 9.11
C ASP A 49 -5.51 11.80 10.23
N GLY A 50 -4.49 10.94 10.24
CA GLY A 50 -3.46 10.92 11.27
C GLY A 50 -3.91 10.25 12.58
N GLN A 51 -5.13 9.76 12.67
CA GLN A 51 -5.62 9.08 13.86
C GLN A 51 -5.20 7.63 13.89
N ARG A 52 -5.10 7.07 15.10
CA ARG A 52 -4.78 5.67 15.32
C ARG A 52 -5.78 4.74 14.64
N VAL A 53 -5.28 3.63 14.11
CA VAL A 53 -6.03 2.67 13.33
C VAL A 53 -6.00 1.31 14.00
N GLN A 54 -7.18 0.68 14.13
CA GLN A 54 -7.29 -0.69 14.63
C GLN A 54 -7.17 -1.68 13.46
N ALA A 55 -6.22 -2.61 13.56
CA ALA A 55 -6.07 -3.72 12.63
C ALA A 55 -7.14 -4.81 12.85
N SER A 56 -7.25 -5.75 11.92
CA SER A 56 -8.22 -6.86 11.97
C SER A 56 -8.10 -7.75 13.21
N ALA A 57 -6.91 -7.81 13.83
CA ALA A 57 -6.65 -8.58 15.07
C ALA A 57 -6.89 -7.77 16.36
N ASN A 58 -7.61 -6.65 16.29
CA ASN A 58 -7.86 -5.73 17.41
C ASN A 58 -6.59 -5.09 18.00
N VAL A 59 -5.49 -5.09 17.27
CA VAL A 59 -4.25 -4.37 17.63
C VAL A 59 -4.32 -2.96 17.06
N TRP A 60 -3.94 -1.97 17.89
CA TRP A 60 -3.93 -0.58 17.50
C TRP A 60 -2.55 -0.15 16.99
N PHE A 61 -2.55 0.65 15.94
CA PHE A 61 -1.37 1.26 15.35
C PHE A 61 -1.53 2.78 15.36
N ASP A 62 -0.49 3.47 15.82
CA ASP A 62 -0.43 4.92 15.79
C ASP A 62 0.35 5.33 14.51
N PRO A 63 -0.28 6.03 13.56
CA PRO A 63 0.40 6.50 12.36
C PRO A 63 1.36 7.65 12.69
N ASP A 64 2.40 7.80 11.88
CA ASP A 64 3.36 8.90 12.00
C ASP A 64 2.80 10.21 11.46
N GLN A 65 1.87 10.12 10.47
CA GLN A 65 1.28 11.31 9.82
C GLN A 65 -0.04 11.00 9.11
N ASP A 66 -0.74 12.05 8.75
CA ASP A 66 -1.93 11.95 7.89
C ASP A 66 -1.57 11.92 6.40
N LEU A 67 -2.52 11.44 5.58
CA LEU A 67 -2.33 11.30 4.14
C LEU A 67 -2.09 12.64 3.41
N LYS A 68 -2.64 13.75 3.89
CA LYS A 68 -2.50 15.06 3.24
C LYS A 68 -1.11 15.65 3.43
N SER A 69 -0.49 15.36 4.58
CA SER A 69 0.86 15.79 4.94
C SER A 69 1.95 14.86 4.41
N CYS A 70 1.54 13.77 3.74
CA CYS A 70 2.45 12.76 3.25
C CYS A 70 3.23 13.27 2.03
N ASP A 71 4.53 13.47 2.19
CA ASP A 71 5.44 13.89 1.14
C ASP A 71 6.78 13.14 1.21
N GLY A 72 7.66 13.36 0.24
CA GLY A 72 9.00 12.77 0.22
C GLY A 72 9.05 11.25 0.11
N LEU A 73 7.96 10.58 -0.30
CA LEU A 73 7.92 9.14 -0.49
C LEU A 73 8.36 8.75 -1.90
N ASP A 74 9.11 7.64 -1.99
CA ASP A 74 9.40 6.95 -3.24
C ASP A 74 8.29 5.94 -3.56
N GLN A 75 7.68 5.34 -2.54
CA GLN A 75 6.65 4.33 -2.68
C GLN A 75 5.55 4.53 -1.62
N LEU A 76 4.30 4.21 -1.96
CA LEU A 76 3.18 4.19 -1.02
C LEU A 76 2.35 2.93 -1.23
N PHE A 77 2.25 2.11 -0.19
CA PHE A 77 1.46 0.89 -0.18
C PHE A 77 0.17 1.06 0.62
N LEU A 78 -0.96 0.68 0.03
CA LEU A 78 -2.27 0.66 0.67
C LEU A 78 -2.52 -0.71 1.29
N LEU A 79 -2.82 -0.73 2.59
CA LEU A 79 -3.10 -1.93 3.38
C LEU A 79 -4.52 -1.85 3.93
N SER A 80 -5.42 -2.69 3.42
CA SER A 80 -6.83 -2.64 3.82
C SER A 80 -7.53 -3.98 3.71
N GLY A 81 -8.74 -4.07 4.26
CA GLY A 81 -9.72 -5.07 3.86
C GLY A 81 -10.46 -4.65 2.58
N PRO A 82 -11.22 -5.55 1.93
CA PRO A 82 -11.89 -5.27 0.66
C PRO A 82 -13.01 -4.22 0.77
N SER A 83 -13.64 -4.11 1.93
CA SER A 83 -14.71 -3.14 2.19
C SER A 83 -14.24 -1.76 2.63
N SER A 84 -12.93 -1.59 2.88
CA SER A 84 -12.38 -0.33 3.37
C SER A 84 -12.54 0.78 2.34
N LYS A 85 -12.98 1.95 2.83
CA LYS A 85 -13.16 3.16 2.02
C LYS A 85 -12.58 4.34 2.78
N PHE A 86 -12.18 5.37 2.06
CA PHE A 86 -11.87 6.65 2.66
C PHE A 86 -13.13 7.30 3.24
N THR A 87 -12.99 8.00 4.33
CA THR A 87 -14.04 8.86 4.91
C THR A 87 -14.31 10.04 4.00
N ASN A 88 -13.25 10.58 3.38
CA ASN A 88 -13.35 11.65 2.37
C ASN A 88 -12.74 11.22 1.03
N PRO A 89 -13.46 10.39 0.23
CA PRO A 89 -12.89 9.80 -1.00
C PRO A 89 -12.39 10.82 -2.01
N THR A 90 -13.09 11.94 -2.17
CA THR A 90 -12.71 12.98 -3.14
C THR A 90 -11.34 13.57 -2.82
N SER A 91 -11.12 13.95 -1.57
CA SER A 91 -9.85 14.51 -1.10
C SER A 91 -8.75 13.46 -1.14
N SER A 92 -8.98 12.31 -0.51
CA SER A 92 -7.95 11.26 -0.33
C SER A 92 -7.52 10.66 -1.66
N ASN A 93 -8.45 10.35 -2.57
CA ASN A 93 -8.11 9.91 -3.93
C ASN A 93 -7.37 11.00 -4.72
N GLY A 94 -7.69 12.28 -4.46
CA GLY A 94 -6.95 13.42 -5.04
C GLY A 94 -5.48 13.43 -4.62
N VAL A 95 -5.20 13.17 -3.34
CA VAL A 95 -3.82 13.05 -2.81
C VAL A 95 -3.10 11.86 -3.44
N LEU A 96 -3.72 10.67 -3.50
CA LEU A 96 -3.09 9.50 -4.14
C LEU A 96 -2.71 9.77 -5.59
N ARG A 97 -3.63 10.39 -6.37
CA ARG A 97 -3.33 10.77 -7.76
C ARG A 97 -2.23 11.83 -7.88
N LYS A 98 -2.17 12.78 -6.94
CA LYS A 98 -1.08 13.77 -6.86
C LYS A 98 0.26 13.06 -6.62
N LEU A 99 0.38 12.21 -5.62
CA LEU A 99 1.60 11.45 -5.31
C LEU A 99 2.05 10.62 -6.53
N SER A 100 1.13 9.88 -7.15
CA SER A 100 1.43 9.10 -8.36
C SER A 100 1.97 9.95 -9.51
N ARG A 101 1.39 11.15 -9.76
CA ARG A 101 1.89 12.08 -10.79
C ARG A 101 3.28 12.64 -10.47
N HIS A 102 3.63 12.78 -9.19
CA HIS A 102 4.96 13.20 -8.76
C HIS A 102 5.97 12.05 -8.73
N GLY A 103 5.56 10.87 -9.19
CA GLY A 103 6.48 9.76 -9.40
C GLY A 103 6.54 8.75 -8.28
N VAL A 104 5.69 8.86 -7.25
CA VAL A 104 5.58 7.83 -6.21
C VAL A 104 5.06 6.53 -6.83
N VAL A 105 5.73 5.42 -6.56
CA VAL A 105 5.24 4.08 -6.92
C VAL A 105 4.06 3.75 -6.01
N MET A 106 2.93 3.40 -6.62
CA MET A 106 1.71 3.07 -5.86
C MET A 106 1.57 1.57 -5.74
N GLY A 107 1.47 1.10 -4.51
CA GLY A 107 1.32 -0.32 -4.22
C GLY A 107 0.04 -0.64 -3.44
N ALA A 108 -0.32 -1.92 -3.43
CA ALA A 108 -1.43 -2.43 -2.64
C ALA A 108 -1.19 -3.87 -2.21
N ILE A 109 -1.51 -4.17 -0.97
CA ILE A 109 -1.41 -5.52 -0.41
C ILE A 109 -2.79 -5.99 0.03
N SER A 110 -3.15 -7.22 -0.34
CA SER A 110 -4.43 -7.82 0.02
C SER A 110 -5.62 -6.95 -0.42
N GLY A 111 -6.53 -6.58 0.48
CA GLY A 111 -7.67 -5.70 0.18
C GLY A 111 -7.30 -4.27 -0.21
N GLY A 112 -6.03 -3.84 -0.05
CA GLY A 112 -5.54 -2.53 -0.47
C GLY A 112 -5.73 -2.23 -1.95
N VAL A 113 -5.89 -3.28 -2.77
CA VAL A 113 -6.21 -3.15 -4.20
C VAL A 113 -7.54 -2.43 -4.46
N PHE A 114 -8.53 -2.54 -3.55
CA PHE A 114 -9.83 -1.89 -3.71
C PHE A 114 -9.75 -0.35 -3.60
N PRO A 115 -9.23 0.25 -2.52
CA PRO A 115 -9.08 1.71 -2.48
C PRO A 115 -8.12 2.22 -3.56
N LEU A 116 -7.10 1.46 -3.98
CA LEU A 116 -6.24 1.84 -5.09
C LEU A 116 -7.02 1.85 -6.42
N ALA A 117 -7.87 0.86 -6.68
CA ALA A 117 -8.75 0.81 -7.86
C ALA A 117 -9.76 1.97 -7.84
N ARG A 118 -10.42 2.23 -6.69
CA ARG A 118 -11.38 3.36 -6.53
C ARG A 118 -10.74 4.72 -6.78
N SER A 119 -9.43 4.84 -6.59
CA SER A 119 -8.70 6.08 -6.90
C SER A 119 -8.46 6.30 -8.41
N GLY A 120 -8.74 5.29 -9.26
CA GLY A 120 -8.46 5.29 -10.70
C GLY A 120 -6.99 5.00 -11.04
N LEU A 121 -6.18 4.62 -10.06
CA LEU A 121 -4.74 4.40 -10.27
C LEU A 121 -4.40 3.02 -10.83
N LEU A 122 -5.39 2.13 -10.96
CA LEU A 122 -5.25 0.83 -11.64
C LEU A 122 -5.80 0.81 -13.06
N ASP A 123 -6.33 1.94 -13.56
CA ASP A 123 -6.85 2.02 -14.93
C ASP A 123 -5.73 1.74 -15.94
N GLY A 124 -5.96 0.74 -16.82
CA GLY A 124 -4.97 0.28 -17.79
C GLY A 124 -3.75 -0.44 -17.20
N HIS A 125 -3.87 -0.93 -15.96
CA HIS A 125 -2.89 -1.77 -15.29
C HIS A 125 -3.45 -3.13 -14.93
N THR A 126 -2.58 -4.13 -14.82
CA THR A 126 -2.91 -5.44 -14.26
C THR A 126 -2.59 -5.46 -12.77
N ALA A 127 -3.49 -6.01 -11.96
CA ALA A 127 -3.30 -6.10 -10.50
C ALA A 127 -3.40 -7.54 -9.99
N SER A 128 -2.57 -7.88 -9.00
CA SER A 128 -2.72 -9.09 -8.22
C SER A 128 -3.89 -8.90 -7.24
N VAL A 129 -4.82 -9.84 -7.23
CA VAL A 129 -5.97 -9.84 -6.32
C VAL A 129 -5.98 -11.14 -5.53
N HIS A 130 -6.21 -11.03 -4.22
CA HIS A 130 -6.32 -12.22 -3.36
C HIS A 130 -7.49 -13.10 -3.84
N TRP A 131 -7.27 -14.41 -3.93
CA TRP A 131 -8.24 -15.36 -4.48
C TRP A 131 -9.64 -15.24 -3.87
N CYS A 132 -9.77 -14.97 -2.57
CA CYS A 132 -11.07 -14.82 -1.91
C CYS A 132 -11.77 -13.50 -2.24
N TYR A 133 -11.10 -12.56 -2.88
CA TYR A 133 -11.64 -11.24 -3.26
C TYR A 133 -11.91 -11.10 -4.76
N GLU A 134 -11.49 -12.06 -5.59
CA GLU A 134 -11.59 -11.98 -7.07
C GLU A 134 -13.01 -11.67 -7.54
N ALA A 135 -14.01 -12.41 -7.04
CA ALA A 135 -15.40 -12.20 -7.44
C ALA A 135 -15.92 -10.80 -7.08
N ALA A 136 -15.58 -10.32 -5.87
CA ALA A 136 -15.96 -8.98 -5.43
C ALA A 136 -15.25 -7.89 -6.25
N PHE A 137 -13.95 -8.10 -6.55
CA PHE A 137 -13.16 -7.17 -7.35
C PHE A 137 -13.67 -7.08 -8.77
N ALA A 138 -13.92 -8.22 -9.43
CA ALA A 138 -14.47 -8.26 -10.78
C ALA A 138 -15.87 -7.65 -10.88
N THR A 139 -16.68 -7.77 -9.82
CA THR A 139 -18.01 -7.15 -9.75
C THR A 139 -17.92 -5.64 -9.64
N GLU A 140 -17.02 -5.13 -8.81
CA GLU A 140 -16.87 -3.69 -8.58
C GLU A 140 -16.10 -3.00 -9.73
N PHE A 141 -15.13 -3.70 -10.32
CA PHE A 141 -14.23 -3.16 -11.34
C PHE A 141 -14.15 -4.06 -12.58
N PRO A 142 -15.25 -4.27 -13.32
CA PRO A 142 -15.28 -5.20 -14.45
C PRO A 142 -14.35 -4.80 -15.61
N GLN A 143 -13.88 -3.55 -15.63
CA GLN A 143 -12.95 -3.02 -16.64
C GLN A 143 -11.47 -3.22 -16.28
N LEU A 144 -11.15 -3.58 -15.04
CA LEU A 144 -9.76 -3.73 -14.60
C LEU A 144 -9.26 -5.16 -14.82
N ALA A 145 -8.01 -5.27 -15.25
CA ALA A 145 -7.35 -6.56 -15.42
C ALA A 145 -6.85 -7.08 -14.07
N ALA A 146 -7.35 -8.23 -13.65
CA ALA A 146 -6.89 -8.95 -12.46
C ALA A 146 -6.10 -10.21 -12.85
N THR A 147 -5.12 -10.58 -12.04
CA THR A 147 -4.33 -11.81 -12.19
C THR A 147 -4.29 -12.59 -10.88
N GLN A 148 -4.14 -13.92 -10.99
CA GLN A 148 -3.92 -14.82 -9.84
C GLN A 148 -2.44 -14.91 -9.44
N ASN A 149 -1.54 -14.23 -10.13
CA ASN A 149 -0.16 -14.13 -9.68
C ASN A 149 -0.12 -13.54 -8.28
N VAL A 150 0.69 -14.11 -7.40
CA VAL A 150 0.78 -13.66 -6.01
C VAL A 150 1.37 -12.26 -5.89
N ILE A 151 2.23 -11.87 -6.84
CA ILE A 151 2.81 -10.53 -6.98
C ILE A 151 2.63 -10.08 -8.43
N MET A 152 2.28 -8.83 -8.63
CA MET A 152 2.22 -8.19 -9.94
C MET A 152 2.91 -6.83 -9.91
N LEU A 153 3.91 -6.68 -10.76
CA LEU A 153 4.55 -5.40 -11.06
C LEU A 153 4.15 -4.99 -12.48
N ASP A 154 3.36 -3.95 -12.59
CA ASP A 154 2.97 -3.35 -13.87
C ASP A 154 3.38 -1.88 -13.88
N ARG A 155 4.50 -1.59 -14.54
CA ARG A 155 5.11 -0.25 -14.60
C ARG A 155 5.37 0.30 -13.19
N ARG A 156 4.61 1.30 -12.76
CA ARG A 156 4.73 1.93 -11.43
C ARG A 156 3.59 1.50 -10.49
N ARG A 157 3.03 0.32 -10.69
CA ARG A 157 2.02 -0.32 -9.83
C ARG A 157 2.57 -1.63 -9.32
N LEU A 158 2.50 -1.84 -8.03
CA LEU A 158 3.02 -3.01 -7.37
C LEU A 158 1.94 -3.58 -6.45
N THR A 159 1.44 -4.76 -6.76
CA THR A 159 0.34 -5.37 -6.01
C THR A 159 0.70 -6.78 -5.57
N ALA A 160 0.33 -7.13 -4.34
CA ALA A 160 0.49 -8.49 -3.82
C ALA A 160 -0.84 -9.00 -3.24
N SER A 161 -1.12 -10.27 -3.48
CA SER A 161 -2.38 -10.89 -3.10
C SER A 161 -2.59 -10.96 -1.59
N GLY A 162 -1.53 -11.03 -0.78
CA GLY A 162 -1.64 -11.12 0.67
C GLY A 162 -0.31 -11.01 1.40
N ALA A 163 -0.34 -11.20 2.72
CA ALA A 163 0.80 -11.02 3.61
C ALA A 163 2.00 -11.92 3.28
N ALA A 164 1.74 -13.19 2.92
CA ALA A 164 2.81 -14.12 2.56
C ALA A 164 3.57 -13.67 1.30
N ALA A 165 2.84 -13.18 0.29
CA ALA A 165 3.44 -12.61 -0.92
C ALA A 165 4.14 -11.27 -0.66
N ALA A 166 3.68 -10.51 0.32
CA ALA A 166 4.28 -9.22 0.68
C ALA A 166 5.69 -9.35 1.25
N PHE A 167 6.03 -10.51 1.82
CA PHE A 167 7.38 -10.77 2.35
C PHE A 167 8.43 -10.88 1.24
N ASP A 168 8.02 -11.34 0.05
CA ASP A 168 8.90 -11.54 -1.12
C ASP A 168 8.93 -10.33 -2.08
N LEU A 169 8.24 -9.26 -1.73
CA LEU A 169 8.09 -8.03 -2.51
C LEU A 169 9.27 -7.09 -2.31
#